data_4ff90603e8655055bd80c9b570c2bd14
#
_entry.id   4ff90603e8655055bd80c9b570c2bd14
#
_cell.length_a   1.000
_cell.length_b   1.000
_cell.length_c   1.000
_cell.angle_alpha   90.00
_cell.angle_beta   90.00
_cell.angle_gamma   90.00
#
_symmetry.space_group_name_H-M   'P 1'
#
loop_
_entity.id
_entity.type
_entity.pdbx_description
1 polymer ?
#
loop_
_entity_poly.entity_id
_entity_poly.type
_entity_poly.pdbx_seq_one_letter_code
_entity_poly.pdbx_strand_id
1 'polypeptide(L)'
;NKGVQAATGDIIGLLHSDDFLFDRHVISDIVRKFSETGAELVYGNGLFVDFEHTDRPVRDWISGNYRKWKVKCGWLPLHPTVYIRREVMGRWGLYNENYKIAADTDLLVRYLYEADLRVEYLNKYIVRMRMGGLSTDSARRKQMWKEDVGIYRAHGFSGVPAKLMKMSWKVPQFIGARIKRIGAGR
;
A
#
# COMPACT_ATOMS: atom_id res chain seq x y z
N ASN A 1 9.24 10.55 7.65
CA ASN A 1 8.59 11.58 8.49
C ASN A 1 8.96 13.02 8.11
N LYS A 2 10.23 13.33 7.78
CA LYS A 2 10.64 14.71 7.42
C LYS A 2 9.79 15.31 6.30
N GLY A 3 9.50 14.55 5.22
CA GLY A 3 8.65 15.02 4.13
C GLY A 3 7.20 15.27 4.56
N VAL A 4 6.65 14.41 5.43
CA VAL A 4 5.30 14.59 5.98
C VAL A 4 5.23 15.87 6.83
N GLN A 5 6.24 16.11 7.66
CA GLN A 5 6.32 17.31 8.51
C GLN A 5 6.47 18.61 7.71
N ALA A 6 7.18 18.55 6.58
CA ALA A 6 7.36 19.69 5.69
C ALA A 6 6.15 19.93 4.76
N ALA A 7 5.27 18.95 4.60
CA ALA A 7 4.12 19.07 3.70
C ALA A 7 3.05 20.01 4.30
N THR A 8 2.54 20.93 3.47
CA THR A 8 1.51 21.90 3.83
C THR A 8 0.11 21.54 3.32
N GLY A 9 0.02 20.58 2.40
CA GLY A 9 -1.25 20.13 1.83
C GLY A 9 -2.16 19.44 2.84
N ASP A 10 -3.47 19.42 2.59
CA ASP A 10 -4.47 18.79 3.46
C ASP A 10 -4.49 17.27 3.31
N ILE A 11 -4.02 16.76 2.19
CA ILE A 11 -3.94 15.33 1.86
C ILE A 11 -2.49 14.97 1.60
N ILE A 12 -2.02 13.91 2.25
CA ILE A 12 -0.66 13.40 2.12
C ILE A 12 -0.71 12.08 1.36
N GLY A 13 0.11 11.96 0.33
CA GLY A 13 0.40 10.73 -0.39
C GLY A 13 1.91 10.56 -0.55
N LEU A 14 2.37 9.33 -0.70
CA LEU A 14 3.78 9.02 -0.91
C LEU A 14 3.98 8.47 -2.32
N LEU A 15 4.86 9.11 -3.09
CA LEU A 15 5.35 8.63 -4.36
C LEU A 15 6.87 8.39 -4.24
N HIS A 16 7.32 7.16 -4.49
CA HIS A 16 8.74 6.85 -4.46
C HIS A 16 9.45 7.45 -5.69
N SER A 17 10.75 7.66 -5.58
CA SER A 17 11.55 8.34 -6.61
C SER A 17 11.63 7.60 -7.95
N ASP A 18 11.37 6.29 -7.93
CA ASP A 18 11.38 5.40 -9.10
C ASP A 18 9.98 5.04 -9.61
N ASP A 19 8.92 5.54 -8.95
CA ASP A 19 7.52 5.30 -9.30
C ASP A 19 6.89 6.49 -10.05
N PHE A 20 5.75 6.26 -10.69
CA PHE A 20 4.98 7.29 -11.41
C PHE A 20 3.51 7.25 -11.01
N LEU A 21 2.84 8.40 -11.04
CA LEU A 21 1.38 8.40 -11.10
C LEU A 21 0.91 7.69 -12.37
N PHE A 22 -0.20 6.95 -12.26
CA PHE A 22 -0.69 6.13 -13.37
C PHE A 22 -1.05 6.97 -14.60
N ASP A 23 -1.72 8.11 -14.39
CA ASP A 23 -2.04 9.10 -15.40
C ASP A 23 -2.18 10.52 -14.80
N ARG A 24 -2.44 11.50 -15.64
CA ARG A 24 -2.60 12.93 -15.28
C ARG A 24 -3.83 13.23 -14.41
N HIS A 25 -4.80 12.33 -14.32
CA HIS A 25 -6.06 12.54 -13.61
C HIS A 25 -6.05 11.96 -12.19
N VAL A 26 -5.02 11.19 -11.83
CA VAL A 26 -4.93 10.48 -10.54
C VAL A 26 -5.18 11.43 -9.37
N ILE A 27 -4.48 12.57 -9.33
CA ILE A 27 -4.60 13.51 -8.19
C ILE A 27 -6.01 14.12 -8.14
N SER A 28 -6.58 14.53 -9.26
CA SER A 28 -7.94 15.08 -9.29
C SER A 28 -9.00 14.05 -8.89
N ASP A 29 -8.83 12.79 -9.30
CA ASP A 29 -9.73 11.70 -8.90
C ASP A 29 -9.67 11.40 -7.40
N ILE A 30 -8.47 11.43 -6.82
CA ILE A 30 -8.27 11.27 -5.37
C ILE A 30 -8.92 12.43 -4.61
N VAL A 31 -8.64 13.67 -4.98
CA VAL A 31 -9.23 14.86 -4.34
C VAL A 31 -10.75 14.82 -4.43
N ARG A 32 -11.30 14.50 -5.61
CA ARG A 32 -12.75 14.35 -5.80
C ARG A 32 -13.32 13.28 -4.85
N LYS A 33 -12.66 12.11 -4.73
CA LYS A 33 -13.10 11.05 -3.83
C LYS A 33 -13.15 11.51 -2.37
N PHE A 34 -12.14 12.25 -1.90
CA PHE A 34 -12.16 12.86 -0.57
C PHE A 34 -13.31 13.85 -0.39
N SER A 35 -13.57 14.69 -1.38
CA SER A 35 -14.61 15.73 -1.31
C SER A 35 -16.01 15.13 -1.32
N GLU A 36 -16.26 14.14 -2.18
CA GLU A 36 -17.58 13.51 -2.34
C GLU A 36 -17.98 12.63 -1.15
N THR A 37 -17.00 11.98 -0.53
CA THR A 37 -17.28 10.98 0.52
C THR A 37 -16.96 11.47 1.93
N GLY A 38 -16.23 12.55 2.08
CA GLY A 38 -15.68 12.97 3.37
C GLY A 38 -14.68 11.97 3.96
N ALA A 39 -14.05 11.15 3.11
CA ALA A 39 -13.07 10.15 3.54
C ALA A 39 -11.91 10.79 4.32
N GLU A 40 -11.32 10.01 5.22
CA GLU A 40 -10.09 10.35 5.94
C GLU A 40 -8.87 9.63 5.34
N LEU A 41 -9.13 8.49 4.65
CA LEU A 41 -8.13 7.72 3.91
C LEU A 41 -8.75 7.21 2.61
N VAL A 42 -8.07 7.46 1.49
CA VAL A 42 -8.41 6.92 0.15
C VAL A 42 -7.25 6.08 -0.34
N TYR A 43 -7.54 4.94 -0.95
CA TYR A 43 -6.54 4.09 -1.59
C TYR A 43 -7.08 3.51 -2.89
N GLY A 44 -6.18 3.05 -3.76
CA GLY A 44 -6.55 2.46 -5.04
C GLY A 44 -5.74 1.24 -5.41
N ASN A 45 -5.62 1.00 -6.72
CA ASN A 45 -4.86 -0.08 -7.30
C ASN A 45 -3.46 0.39 -7.71
N GLY A 46 -2.53 -0.53 -7.84
CA GLY A 46 -1.21 -0.28 -8.41
C GLY A 46 -0.88 -1.22 -9.55
N LEU A 47 -0.05 -0.76 -10.46
CA LEU A 47 0.47 -1.54 -11.56
C LEU A 47 1.99 -1.68 -11.40
N PHE A 48 2.48 -2.92 -11.28
CA PHE A 48 3.90 -3.17 -11.35
C PHE A 48 4.33 -3.25 -12.82
N VAL A 49 5.35 -2.50 -13.17
CA VAL A 49 5.92 -2.41 -14.51
C VAL A 49 7.37 -2.90 -14.53
N ASP A 50 7.85 -3.24 -15.72
CA ASP A 50 9.24 -3.61 -15.92
C ASP A 50 10.17 -2.45 -15.52
N PHE A 51 11.38 -2.76 -15.06
CA PHE A 51 12.32 -1.74 -14.58
C PHE A 51 12.82 -0.84 -15.72
N GLU A 52 13.14 -1.42 -16.87
CA GLU A 52 13.65 -0.68 -18.03
C GLU A 52 12.53 -0.24 -18.97
N HIS A 53 11.52 -1.10 -19.16
CA HIS A 53 10.38 -0.90 -20.06
C HIS A 53 9.12 -0.59 -19.26
N THR A 54 8.96 0.65 -18.80
CA THR A 54 7.86 1.08 -17.92
C THR A 54 6.47 1.06 -18.58
N ASP A 55 6.40 0.87 -19.87
CA ASP A 55 5.20 0.59 -20.65
C ASP A 55 4.73 -0.87 -20.56
N ARG A 56 5.59 -1.79 -20.10
CA ARG A 56 5.29 -3.22 -19.98
C ARG A 56 4.75 -3.58 -18.59
N PRO A 57 3.44 -3.91 -18.48
CA PRO A 57 2.86 -4.38 -17.24
C PRO A 57 3.42 -5.76 -16.85
N VAL A 58 3.83 -5.90 -15.61
CA VAL A 58 4.30 -7.18 -15.04
C VAL A 58 3.24 -7.80 -14.16
N ARG A 59 2.56 -7.01 -13.32
CA ARG A 59 1.58 -7.51 -12.36
C ARG A 59 0.64 -6.41 -11.91
N ASP A 60 -0.65 -6.73 -11.86
CA ASP A 60 -1.66 -5.88 -11.24
C ASP A 60 -1.69 -6.09 -9.73
N TRP A 61 -1.87 -5.00 -8.98
CA TRP A 61 -2.26 -5.04 -7.59
C TRP A 61 -3.65 -4.43 -7.46
N ILE A 62 -4.66 -5.29 -7.44
CA ILE A 62 -6.05 -4.88 -7.19
C ILE A 62 -6.30 -4.98 -5.69
N SER A 63 -6.44 -3.83 -5.05
CA SER A 63 -6.63 -3.75 -3.59
C SER A 63 -8.01 -4.24 -3.16
N GLY A 64 -9.05 -3.93 -3.93
CA GLY A 64 -10.44 -4.29 -3.61
C GLY A 64 -10.98 -3.53 -2.40
N ASN A 65 -12.24 -3.80 -2.04
CA ASN A 65 -12.94 -3.08 -0.98
C ASN A 65 -12.35 -3.35 0.40
N TYR A 66 -12.21 -2.28 1.18
CA TYR A 66 -11.82 -2.32 2.59
C TYR A 66 -12.89 -3.03 3.43
N ARG A 67 -12.42 -3.83 4.37
CA ARG A 67 -13.18 -4.38 5.50
C ARG A 67 -12.23 -4.54 6.68
N LYS A 68 -12.56 -3.98 7.82
CA LYS A 68 -11.70 -3.98 9.03
C LYS A 68 -11.18 -5.38 9.41
N TRP A 69 -12.00 -6.42 9.29
CA TRP A 69 -11.61 -7.80 9.58
C TRP A 69 -10.49 -8.33 8.67
N LYS A 70 -10.43 -7.87 7.40
CA LYS A 70 -9.38 -8.27 6.47
C LYS A 70 -7.99 -7.85 6.95
N VAL A 71 -7.90 -6.72 7.67
CA VAL A 71 -6.63 -6.22 8.22
C VAL A 71 -6.07 -7.21 9.23
N LYS A 72 -6.91 -7.78 10.12
CA LYS A 72 -6.52 -8.88 11.02
C LYS A 72 -5.98 -10.09 10.25
N CYS A 73 -6.51 -10.33 9.05
CA CYS A 73 -6.08 -11.38 8.14
C CYS A 73 -4.91 -10.93 7.24
N GLY A 74 -4.16 -9.91 7.63
CA GLY A 74 -2.97 -9.46 6.93
C GLY A 74 -3.21 -8.74 5.60
N TRP A 75 -4.47 -8.45 5.22
CA TRP A 75 -4.75 -7.65 4.04
C TRP A 75 -4.39 -6.18 4.31
N LEU A 76 -3.66 -5.59 3.40
CA LEU A 76 -3.37 -4.15 3.37
C LEU A 76 -3.39 -3.67 1.91
N PRO A 77 -3.82 -2.43 1.63
CA PRO A 77 -3.67 -1.84 0.31
C PRO A 77 -2.19 -1.65 -0.04
N LEU A 78 -1.91 -1.45 -1.31
CA LEU A 78 -0.56 -1.10 -1.75
C LEU A 78 -0.21 0.30 -1.23
N HIS A 79 0.82 0.41 -0.40
CA HIS A 79 1.14 1.64 0.33
C HIS A 79 1.26 2.90 -0.56
N PRO A 80 1.98 2.90 -1.72
CA PRO A 80 2.05 4.07 -2.59
C PRO A 80 0.73 4.49 -3.24
N THR A 81 -0.34 3.72 -3.07
CA THR A 81 -1.69 4.11 -3.52
C THR A 81 -2.52 4.77 -2.44
N VAL A 82 -1.98 4.90 -1.22
CA VAL A 82 -2.70 5.39 -0.04
C VAL A 82 -2.50 6.89 0.11
N TYR A 83 -3.60 7.61 0.22
CA TYR A 83 -3.66 9.04 0.51
C TYR A 83 -4.46 9.26 1.78
N ILE A 84 -3.99 10.16 2.63
CA ILE A 84 -4.48 10.32 4.01
C ILE A 84 -4.64 11.80 4.30
N ARG A 85 -5.71 12.20 5.01
CA ARG A 85 -5.81 13.56 5.51
C ARG A 85 -4.67 13.85 6.49
N ARG A 86 -4.00 14.98 6.32
CA ARG A 86 -2.86 15.38 7.17
C ARG A 86 -3.23 15.40 8.66
N GLU A 87 -4.43 15.83 9.00
CA GLU A 87 -4.95 15.84 10.37
C GLU A 87 -5.02 14.44 11.02
N VAL A 88 -5.27 13.38 10.22
CA VAL A 88 -5.23 11.99 10.70
C VAL A 88 -3.82 11.62 11.14
N MET A 89 -2.81 12.01 10.36
CA MET A 89 -1.41 11.78 10.73
C MET A 89 -1.01 12.55 12.00
N GLY A 90 -1.59 13.73 12.21
CA GLY A 90 -1.41 14.48 13.46
C GLY A 90 -2.05 13.80 14.67
N ARG A 91 -3.23 13.20 14.51
CA ARG A 91 -3.96 12.51 15.61
C ARG A 91 -3.41 11.12 15.91
N TRP A 92 -3.03 10.37 14.89
CA TRP A 92 -2.66 8.94 15.01
C TRP A 92 -1.16 8.68 14.84
N GLY A 93 -0.36 9.73 14.70
CA GLY A 93 1.10 9.68 14.62
C GLY A 93 1.62 9.29 13.23
N LEU A 94 2.89 9.58 13.01
CA LEU A 94 3.60 9.35 11.76
C LEU A 94 4.13 7.91 11.65
N TYR A 95 5.02 7.66 10.69
CA TYR A 95 5.71 6.38 10.55
C TYR A 95 6.57 6.07 11.77
N ASN A 96 6.49 4.85 12.27
CA ASN A 96 7.35 4.38 13.35
C ASN A 96 8.74 4.06 12.82
N GLU A 97 9.72 4.93 13.12
CA GLU A 97 11.10 4.85 12.62
C GLU A 97 11.93 3.72 13.24
N ASN A 98 11.38 3.02 14.25
CA ASN A 98 12.01 1.81 14.79
C ASN A 98 11.96 0.64 13.78
N TYR A 99 10.97 0.63 12.86
CA TYR A 99 10.90 -0.33 11.77
C TYR A 99 11.71 0.17 10.58
N LYS A 100 12.66 -0.63 10.13
CA LYS A 100 13.56 -0.26 9.02
C LYS A 100 12.97 -0.54 7.64
N ILE A 101 12.08 -1.55 7.56
CA ILE A 101 11.52 -2.03 6.28
C ILE A 101 9.99 -1.99 6.28
N ALA A 102 9.34 -2.33 7.39
CA ALA A 102 7.90 -2.52 7.48
C ALA A 102 7.17 -1.37 8.19
N ALA A 103 7.74 -0.15 8.22
CA ALA A 103 7.10 1.01 8.82
C ALA A 103 5.75 1.37 8.17
N ASP A 104 5.60 1.07 6.87
CA ASP A 104 4.35 1.17 6.13
C ASP A 104 3.28 0.19 6.66
N THR A 105 3.68 -1.04 7.00
CA THR A 105 2.78 -2.04 7.58
C THR A 105 2.25 -1.58 8.93
N ASP A 106 3.10 -1.05 9.81
CA ASP A 106 2.69 -0.49 11.11
C ASP A 106 1.68 0.64 10.94
N LEU A 107 2.01 1.62 10.11
CA LEU A 107 1.14 2.76 9.86
C LEU A 107 -0.22 2.31 9.30
N LEU A 108 -0.23 1.41 8.33
CA LEU A 108 -1.48 0.93 7.71
C LEU A 108 -2.33 0.10 8.67
N VAL A 109 -1.72 -0.74 9.53
CA VAL A 109 -2.46 -1.50 10.55
C VAL A 109 -3.08 -0.54 11.56
N ARG A 110 -2.34 0.42 12.06
CA ARG A 110 -2.81 1.43 13.01
C ARG A 110 -3.98 2.24 12.43
N TYR A 111 -3.86 2.71 11.20
CA TYR A 111 -4.89 3.53 10.57
C TYR A 111 -6.11 2.75 10.11
N LEU A 112 -5.92 1.57 9.56
CA LEU A 112 -7.01 0.77 9.00
C LEU A 112 -7.70 -0.13 10.06
N TYR A 113 -7.08 -0.35 11.20
CA TYR A 113 -7.64 -1.22 12.21
C TYR A 113 -7.99 -0.52 13.51
N GLU A 114 -7.10 0.35 14.03
CA GLU A 114 -7.30 0.99 15.33
C GLU A 114 -8.04 2.32 15.21
N ALA A 115 -7.73 3.10 14.19
CA ALA A 115 -8.16 4.49 14.10
C ALA A 115 -9.63 4.70 13.70
N ASP A 116 -10.37 3.66 13.33
CA ASP A 116 -11.78 3.71 12.91
C ASP A 116 -12.10 4.83 11.90
N LEU A 117 -11.21 5.00 10.92
CA LEU A 117 -11.30 6.02 9.89
C LEU A 117 -12.39 5.72 8.87
N ARG A 118 -12.93 6.78 8.26
CA ARG A 118 -13.71 6.67 7.03
C ARG A 118 -12.77 6.37 5.86
N VAL A 119 -12.72 5.08 5.47
CA VAL A 119 -11.82 4.56 4.46
C VAL A 119 -12.57 4.30 3.15
N GLU A 120 -12.08 4.85 2.04
CA GLU A 120 -12.68 4.71 0.73
C GLU A 120 -11.73 4.06 -0.29
N TYR A 121 -12.28 3.14 -1.06
CA TYR A 121 -11.59 2.52 -2.18
C TYR A 121 -11.91 3.25 -3.48
N LEU A 122 -10.90 3.74 -4.16
CA LEU A 122 -10.97 4.25 -5.51
C LEU A 122 -10.58 3.13 -6.48
N ASN A 123 -11.56 2.54 -7.16
CA ASN A 123 -11.29 1.44 -8.11
C ASN A 123 -10.62 1.95 -9.40
N LYS A 124 -9.44 2.55 -9.24
CA LYS A 124 -8.57 3.03 -10.32
C LYS A 124 -7.12 2.69 -10.01
N TYR A 125 -6.30 2.60 -11.04
CA TYR A 125 -4.86 2.59 -10.86
C TYR A 125 -4.35 3.97 -10.44
N ILE A 126 -3.56 3.99 -9.37
CA ILE A 126 -2.99 5.21 -8.80
C ILE A 126 -1.52 5.34 -9.20
N VAL A 127 -0.78 4.24 -9.15
CA VAL A 127 0.67 4.26 -9.32
C VAL A 127 1.13 3.15 -10.27
N ARG A 128 2.17 3.47 -11.04
CA ARG A 128 3.01 2.50 -11.73
C ARG A 128 4.30 2.34 -10.94
N MET A 129 4.52 1.15 -10.41
CA MET A 129 5.70 0.79 -9.61
C MET A 129 6.71 0.01 -10.44
N ARG A 130 7.95 0.45 -10.48
CA ARG A 130 9.02 -0.33 -11.11
C ARG A 130 9.34 -1.58 -10.30
N MET A 131 9.54 -2.70 -11.00
CA MET A 131 10.04 -3.94 -10.38
C MET A 131 11.54 -3.81 -10.10
N GLY A 132 12.01 -4.35 -8.96
CA GLY A 132 13.44 -4.39 -8.64
C GLY A 132 13.88 -3.53 -7.46
N GLY A 133 12.94 -2.94 -6.72
CA GLY A 133 13.25 -2.14 -5.53
C GLY A 133 13.82 -2.95 -4.36
N LEU A 134 14.16 -2.26 -3.28
CA LEU A 134 14.80 -2.77 -2.05
C LEU A 134 14.10 -3.97 -1.40
N SER A 135 12.80 -4.18 -1.68
CA SER A 135 11.99 -5.30 -1.14
C SER A 135 12.33 -6.66 -1.75
N THR A 136 13.15 -6.73 -2.81
CA THR A 136 13.54 -7.98 -3.48
C THR A 136 14.82 -8.60 -2.90
N ASP A 137 15.56 -7.89 -2.06
CA ASP A 137 16.79 -8.36 -1.43
C ASP A 137 16.51 -9.50 -0.42
N SER A 138 17.25 -10.59 -0.55
CA SER A 138 17.10 -11.78 0.30
C SER A 138 17.47 -11.54 1.77
N ALA A 139 18.48 -10.72 2.04
CA ALA A 139 18.88 -10.37 3.40
C ALA A 139 17.79 -9.55 4.11
N ARG A 140 17.15 -8.66 3.37
CA ARG A 140 16.05 -7.82 3.89
C ARG A 140 14.74 -8.60 4.10
N ARG A 141 14.51 -9.71 3.37
CA ARG A 141 13.31 -10.54 3.55
C ARG A 141 13.20 -11.12 4.97
N LYS A 142 14.32 -11.55 5.57
CA LYS A 142 14.34 -12.07 6.95
C LYS A 142 13.98 -10.96 7.97
N GLN A 143 14.54 -9.76 7.79
CA GLN A 143 14.22 -8.62 8.63
C GLN A 143 12.75 -8.20 8.46
N MET A 144 12.28 -8.04 7.23
CA MET A 144 10.88 -7.72 6.93
C MET A 144 9.91 -8.74 7.55
N TRP A 145 10.26 -10.04 7.52
CA TRP A 145 9.46 -11.06 8.18
C TRP A 145 9.35 -10.82 9.69
N LYS A 146 10.49 -10.56 10.36
CA LYS A 146 10.52 -10.30 11.80
C LYS A 146 9.72 -9.05 12.17
N GLU A 147 9.89 -7.97 11.41
CA GLU A 147 9.19 -6.72 11.63
C GLU A 147 7.68 -6.89 11.43
N ASP A 148 7.23 -7.49 10.33
CA ASP A 148 5.80 -7.77 10.09
C ASP A 148 5.17 -8.59 11.22
N VAL A 149 5.83 -9.69 11.66
CA VAL A 149 5.33 -10.53 12.77
C VAL A 149 5.28 -9.75 14.08
N GLY A 150 6.30 -8.92 14.36
CA GLY A 150 6.36 -8.05 15.52
C GLY A 150 5.22 -7.02 15.52
N ILE A 151 5.00 -6.37 14.38
CA ILE A 151 3.93 -5.38 14.18
C ILE A 151 2.56 -6.03 14.46
N TYR A 152 2.25 -7.14 13.82
CA TYR A 152 0.97 -7.81 14.06
C TYR A 152 0.75 -8.19 15.53
N ARG A 153 1.79 -8.62 16.23
CA ARG A 153 1.72 -8.91 17.68
C ARG A 153 1.50 -7.64 18.50
N ALA A 154 2.20 -6.56 18.19
CA ALA A 154 2.05 -5.28 18.88
C ALA A 154 0.63 -4.72 18.78
N HIS A 155 -0.07 -4.99 17.67
CA HIS A 155 -1.46 -4.64 17.45
C HIS A 155 -2.48 -5.72 17.89
N GLY A 156 -2.05 -6.70 18.70
CA GLY A 156 -2.93 -7.74 19.27
C GLY A 156 -3.36 -8.84 18.29
N PHE A 157 -2.67 -8.99 17.16
CA PHE A 157 -2.97 -10.04 16.19
C PHE A 157 -2.06 -11.27 16.37
N SER A 158 -2.49 -12.41 15.85
CA SER A 158 -1.64 -13.60 15.77
C SER A 158 -0.53 -13.38 14.73
N GLY A 159 0.68 -12.99 15.16
CA GLY A 159 1.75 -12.48 14.30
C GLY A 159 2.10 -13.38 13.10
N VAL A 160 2.41 -14.66 13.34
CA VAL A 160 2.78 -15.58 12.25
C VAL A 160 1.60 -15.91 11.35
N PRO A 161 0.40 -16.30 11.84
CA PRO A 161 -0.77 -16.49 11.00
C PRO A 161 -1.13 -15.26 10.16
N ALA A 162 -1.15 -14.07 10.75
CA ALA A 162 -1.42 -12.83 10.01
C ALA A 162 -0.40 -12.59 8.89
N LYS A 163 0.89 -12.85 9.15
CA LYS A 163 1.93 -12.75 8.13
C LYS A 163 1.76 -13.77 6.99
N LEU A 164 1.42 -15.01 7.29
CA LEU A 164 1.14 -16.03 6.27
C LEU A 164 -0.08 -15.64 5.42
N MET A 165 -1.14 -15.15 6.05
CA MET A 165 -2.32 -14.65 5.35
C MET A 165 -2.00 -13.42 4.50
N LYS A 166 -1.13 -12.49 4.96
CA LYS A 166 -0.62 -11.37 4.15
C LYS A 166 0.04 -11.87 2.85
N MET A 167 0.74 -13.00 2.91
CA MET A 167 1.34 -13.58 1.72
C MET A 167 0.31 -14.22 0.80
N SER A 168 -0.71 -14.89 1.35
CA SER A 168 -1.76 -15.55 0.55
C SER A 168 -2.60 -14.55 -0.26
N TRP A 169 -2.84 -13.34 0.23
CA TRP A 169 -3.53 -12.28 -0.51
C TRP A 169 -2.82 -11.88 -1.82
N LYS A 170 -1.51 -12.15 -1.93
CA LYS A 170 -0.72 -11.87 -3.13
C LYS A 170 -0.81 -12.98 -4.19
N VAL A 171 -1.20 -14.20 -3.81
CA VAL A 171 -1.21 -15.37 -4.72
C VAL A 171 -2.06 -15.15 -5.97
N PRO A 172 -3.31 -14.64 -5.91
CA PRO A 172 -4.11 -14.40 -7.10
C PRO A 172 -3.45 -13.44 -8.09
N GLN A 173 -2.70 -12.45 -7.59
CA GLN A 173 -1.99 -11.47 -8.42
C GLN A 173 -0.86 -12.10 -9.22
N PHE A 174 -0.14 -13.08 -8.63
CA PHE A 174 0.91 -13.81 -9.31
C PHE A 174 0.35 -14.78 -10.36
N ILE A 175 -0.79 -15.42 -10.07
CA ILE A 175 -1.48 -16.31 -11.03
C ILE A 175 -1.95 -15.49 -12.23
N GLY A 176 -2.60 -14.34 -12.00
CA GLY A 176 -3.05 -13.44 -13.06
C GLY A 176 -1.91 -12.92 -13.94
N ALA A 177 -0.78 -12.56 -13.32
CA ALA A 177 0.43 -12.13 -14.03
C ALA A 177 0.99 -13.24 -14.93
N ARG A 178 1.00 -14.50 -14.44
CA ARG A 178 1.48 -15.67 -15.24
C ARG A 178 0.58 -15.94 -16.44
N ILE A 179 -0.74 -15.84 -16.28
CA ILE A 179 -1.70 -16.05 -17.37
C ILE A 179 -1.51 -14.98 -18.45
N LYS A 180 -1.38 -13.70 -18.08
CA LYS A 180 -1.13 -12.59 -19.03
C LYS A 180 0.17 -12.78 -19.82
N ARG A 181 1.22 -13.29 -19.17
CA ARG A 181 2.52 -13.57 -19.83
C ARG A 181 2.42 -14.70 -20.87
N ILE A 182 1.65 -15.74 -20.58
CA ILE A 182 1.41 -16.86 -21.51
C ILE A 182 0.56 -16.40 -22.70
N GLY A 183 -0.41 -15.50 -22.47
CA GLY A 183 -1.26 -14.94 -23.53
C GLY A 183 -0.55 -13.94 -24.46
N ALA A 184 0.46 -13.23 -23.96
CA ALA A 184 1.24 -12.26 -24.74
C ALA A 184 2.39 -12.87 -25.55
N GLY A 185 2.68 -14.15 -25.36
CA GLY A 185 3.71 -14.92 -26.09
C GLY A 185 3.16 -15.77 -27.24
N ARG A 186 1.92 -15.48 -27.67
CA ARG A 186 1.31 -16.06 -28.87
C ARG A 186 1.00 -14.92 -29.89
#